data_3485b3a0ae33ce6769611691ae2bb4c4
#
_entry.id   3485b3a0ae33ce6769611691ae2bb4c4
#
_cell.length_a   1.000
_cell.length_b   1.000
_cell.length_c   1.000
_cell.angle_alpha   90.00
_cell.angle_beta   90.00
_cell.angle_gamma   90.00
#
_symmetry.space_group_name_H-M   'P 1'
#
loop_
_entity.id
_entity.type
_entity.pdbx_description
1 polymer ?
#
loop_
_entity_poly.entity_id
_entity_poly.type
_entity_poly.pdbx_seq_one_letter_code
_entity_poly.pdbx_strand_id
1 'polypeptide(L)'
;MLLGNLQGLIEFVSIYIQHEQVSRGYYWSSSRVIPFTINEFPYFSFIHGDLHSHMLAIPFQLLILVFLLNMYFRKNESSVFENCLALFTFSISLGFLFPSNSWDFPVYFSLTFLVVFAFYCGNYIHNRNLFGTIAKFSNSIIFISIFSFLPYLPFYLSFNPQAAGGFDFVVPAFRTQIDKFLILFGLFLFLVFSFLVTRLGSGRKIGFFLLLAGISVMLSKVWVIPLLTILLPLLALSLFLFLKDIPERSVAGFVSLLTATSAFIALLCEFIFLDDPISGNFARMNTVFKFYMHLWIFLAIAASYSYYELNLRYQGKTGNRKLLNGVVKKAWTAVLVFLIISCAIFPVVSTFTRVKDMNAKPT
;
A
#
# COMPACT_ATOMS: atom_id res chain seq x y z
N MET A 1 -0.31 -3.95 -10.73
CA MET A 1 -1.47 -3.12 -11.03
C MET A 1 -2.46 -3.74 -12.02
N LEU A 2 -2.03 -4.63 -12.92
CA LEU A 2 -2.91 -5.30 -13.90
C LEU A 2 -3.68 -6.50 -13.34
N LEU A 3 -3.28 -7.04 -12.20
CA LEU A 3 -3.95 -8.17 -11.58
C LEU A 3 -5.13 -7.73 -10.72
N GLY A 4 -6.13 -8.60 -10.59
CA GLY A 4 -7.21 -8.46 -9.63
C GLY A 4 -6.87 -9.10 -8.27
N ASN A 5 -7.90 -9.34 -7.47
CA ASN A 5 -7.81 -10.07 -6.21
C ASN A 5 -8.35 -11.51 -6.36
N LEU A 6 -8.25 -12.30 -5.29
CA LEU A 6 -8.66 -13.71 -5.29
C LEU A 6 -10.18 -13.89 -5.40
N GLN A 7 -10.99 -12.85 -5.13
CA GLN A 7 -12.45 -12.92 -5.28
C GLN A 7 -12.85 -13.25 -6.72
N GLY A 8 -12.06 -12.81 -7.70
CA GLY A 8 -12.32 -13.14 -9.10
C GLY A 8 -12.34 -14.65 -9.37
N LEU A 9 -11.41 -15.41 -8.76
CA LEU A 9 -11.44 -16.87 -8.83
C LEU A 9 -12.63 -17.47 -8.07
N ILE A 10 -12.85 -17.01 -6.82
CA ILE A 10 -13.91 -17.52 -5.95
C ILE A 10 -15.28 -17.38 -6.63
N GLU A 11 -15.55 -16.22 -7.16
CA GLU A 11 -16.81 -15.92 -7.85
C GLU A 11 -16.94 -16.72 -9.14
N PHE A 12 -15.86 -16.82 -9.94
CA PHE A 12 -15.85 -17.60 -11.17
C PHE A 12 -16.17 -19.09 -10.91
N VAL A 13 -15.56 -19.67 -9.87
CA VAL A 13 -15.82 -21.06 -9.48
C VAL A 13 -17.25 -21.23 -8.96
N SER A 14 -17.77 -20.28 -8.18
CA SER A 14 -19.16 -20.30 -7.70
C SER A 14 -20.16 -20.32 -8.86
N ILE A 15 -19.99 -19.41 -9.83
CA ILE A 15 -20.83 -19.34 -11.03
C ILE A 15 -20.78 -20.65 -11.84
N TYR A 16 -19.56 -21.21 -12.00
CA TYR A 16 -19.38 -22.48 -12.71
C TYR A 16 -20.10 -23.65 -12.03
N ILE A 17 -19.99 -23.78 -10.70
CA ILE A 17 -20.63 -24.84 -9.92
C ILE A 17 -22.15 -24.70 -9.96
N GLN A 18 -22.67 -23.47 -9.92
CA GLN A 18 -24.12 -23.18 -9.94
C GLN A 18 -24.71 -23.22 -11.36
N HIS A 19 -23.90 -23.49 -12.40
CA HIS A 19 -24.30 -23.46 -13.79
C HIS A 19 -24.92 -22.12 -14.23
N GLU A 20 -24.50 -21.02 -13.60
CA GLU A 20 -24.96 -19.68 -13.93
C GLU A 20 -24.15 -19.05 -15.07
N GLN A 21 -24.72 -18.02 -15.68
CA GLN A 21 -23.96 -17.22 -16.66
C GLN A 21 -23.18 -16.09 -15.94
N VAL A 22 -21.97 -15.82 -16.43
CA VAL A 22 -21.17 -14.68 -15.93
C VAL A 22 -21.92 -13.38 -16.24
N SER A 23 -22.31 -12.68 -15.19
CA SER A 23 -23.12 -11.46 -15.24
C SER A 23 -22.36 -10.25 -14.70
N ARG A 24 -23.02 -9.10 -14.66
CA ARG A 24 -22.51 -7.89 -13.98
C ARG A 24 -22.18 -8.11 -12.50
N GLY A 25 -22.85 -9.06 -11.83
CA GLY A 25 -22.56 -9.44 -10.45
C GLY A 25 -21.11 -9.88 -10.24
N TYR A 26 -20.55 -10.64 -11.19
CA TYR A 26 -19.15 -11.04 -11.17
C TYR A 26 -18.18 -9.85 -11.11
N TYR A 27 -18.41 -8.83 -11.92
CA TYR A 27 -17.57 -7.63 -11.97
C TYR A 27 -17.55 -6.91 -10.62
N TRP A 28 -18.72 -6.72 -10.00
CA TRP A 28 -18.84 -5.99 -8.74
C TRP A 28 -18.34 -6.77 -7.53
N SER A 29 -18.43 -8.10 -7.51
CA SER A 29 -18.08 -8.93 -6.36
C SER A 29 -16.64 -8.71 -5.88
N SER A 30 -15.71 -8.52 -6.83
CA SER A 30 -14.29 -8.29 -6.54
C SER A 30 -14.00 -6.95 -5.86
N SER A 31 -14.92 -6.00 -5.93
CA SER A 31 -14.81 -4.72 -5.25
C SER A 31 -15.71 -4.59 -4.01
N ARG A 32 -16.31 -5.69 -3.55
CA ARG A 32 -17.24 -5.75 -2.41
C ARG A 32 -16.91 -6.92 -1.48
N VAL A 33 -15.63 -7.22 -1.30
CA VAL A 33 -15.13 -8.37 -0.53
C VAL A 33 -15.38 -8.21 0.97
N ILE A 34 -15.11 -7.02 1.50
CA ILE A 34 -15.39 -6.69 2.90
C ILE A 34 -16.83 -6.17 2.97
N PRO A 35 -17.70 -6.76 3.78
CA PRO A 35 -19.10 -6.34 3.90
C PRO A 35 -19.24 -4.84 4.19
N PHE A 36 -20.22 -4.21 3.58
CA PHE A 36 -20.57 -2.79 3.75
C PHE A 36 -19.44 -1.80 3.38
N THR A 37 -18.44 -2.25 2.62
CA THR A 37 -17.34 -1.37 2.16
C THR A 37 -17.11 -1.50 0.66
N ILE A 38 -16.36 -0.53 0.11
CA ILE A 38 -15.86 -0.56 -1.26
C ILE A 38 -14.38 -0.92 -1.22
N ASN A 39 -13.98 -1.93 -2.02
CA ASN A 39 -12.61 -2.43 -2.10
C ASN A 39 -12.11 -2.37 -3.55
N GLU A 40 -12.21 -1.20 -4.16
CA GLU A 40 -11.70 -1.00 -5.50
C GLU A 40 -10.17 -1.10 -5.53
N PHE A 41 -9.66 -1.48 -6.69
CA PHE A 41 -8.24 -1.57 -6.98
C PHE A 41 -7.97 -1.04 -8.40
N PRO A 42 -6.73 -0.67 -8.75
CA PRO A 42 -6.46 0.09 -9.97
C PRO A 42 -7.07 -0.50 -11.23
N TYR A 43 -6.93 -1.82 -11.44
CA TYR A 43 -7.51 -2.44 -12.64
C TYR A 43 -9.03 -2.32 -12.70
N PHE A 44 -9.71 -2.55 -11.57
CA PHE A 44 -11.16 -2.37 -11.47
C PHE A 44 -11.57 -0.94 -11.84
N SER A 45 -10.95 0.06 -11.20
CA SER A 45 -11.30 1.47 -11.40
C SER A 45 -11.06 1.91 -12.85
N PHE A 46 -9.98 1.45 -13.49
CA PHE A 46 -9.70 1.77 -14.90
C PHE A 46 -10.71 1.15 -15.87
N ILE A 47 -11.09 -0.13 -15.73
CA ILE A 47 -12.09 -0.75 -16.63
C ILE A 47 -13.51 -0.31 -16.30
N HIS A 48 -13.76 0.19 -15.08
CA HIS A 48 -15.03 0.81 -14.73
C HIS A 48 -15.30 2.02 -15.60
N GLY A 49 -14.24 2.77 -15.94
CA GLY A 49 -14.31 3.88 -16.89
C GLY A 49 -14.99 5.13 -16.32
N ASP A 50 -15.14 5.21 -15.00
CA ASP A 50 -15.65 6.39 -14.32
C ASP A 50 -14.48 7.29 -13.90
N LEU A 51 -14.52 8.55 -14.30
CA LEU A 51 -13.47 9.55 -14.00
C LEU A 51 -13.51 10.00 -12.53
N HIS A 52 -13.45 9.05 -11.63
CA HIS A 52 -13.39 9.32 -10.19
C HIS A 52 -12.05 9.91 -9.76
N SER A 53 -12.09 10.77 -8.77
CA SER A 53 -10.93 11.45 -8.20
C SER A 53 -9.78 10.51 -7.83
N HIS A 54 -10.07 9.36 -7.19
CA HIS A 54 -9.06 8.38 -6.79
C HIS A 54 -8.37 7.72 -8.00
N MET A 55 -9.09 7.50 -9.11
CA MET A 55 -8.50 6.96 -10.34
C MET A 55 -7.58 7.98 -11.02
N LEU A 56 -8.04 9.24 -11.11
CA LEU A 56 -7.26 10.34 -11.69
C LEU A 56 -6.00 10.65 -10.88
N ALA A 57 -6.02 10.42 -9.58
CA ALA A 57 -4.89 10.66 -8.69
C ALA A 57 -3.78 9.60 -8.82
N ILE A 58 -4.05 8.36 -9.29
CA ILE A 58 -3.06 7.26 -9.36
C ILE A 58 -1.76 7.67 -10.08
N PRO A 59 -1.78 8.30 -11.27
CA PRO A 59 -0.54 8.72 -11.93
C PRO A 59 0.31 9.68 -11.09
N PHE A 60 -0.34 10.61 -10.38
CA PHE A 60 0.36 11.56 -9.49
C PHE A 60 0.89 10.88 -8.23
N GLN A 61 0.16 9.95 -7.66
CA GLN A 61 0.61 9.11 -6.56
C GLN A 61 1.89 8.35 -6.93
N LEU A 62 1.93 7.74 -8.12
CA LEU A 62 3.13 7.06 -8.64
C LEU A 62 4.28 8.03 -8.90
N LEU A 63 4.00 9.21 -9.45
CA LEU A 63 5.01 10.25 -9.65
C LEU A 63 5.66 10.67 -8.33
N ILE A 64 4.86 10.88 -7.28
CA ILE A 64 5.37 11.19 -5.95
C ILE A 64 6.24 10.07 -5.40
N LEU A 65 5.85 8.80 -5.56
CA LEU A 65 6.67 7.67 -5.14
C LEU A 65 8.02 7.61 -5.86
N VAL A 66 8.06 7.95 -7.15
CA VAL A 66 9.31 8.07 -7.91
C VAL A 66 10.18 9.20 -7.37
N PHE A 67 9.61 10.36 -7.06
CA PHE A 67 10.35 11.46 -6.44
C PHE A 67 10.89 11.08 -5.06
N LEU A 68 10.08 10.43 -4.24
CA LEU A 68 10.48 9.98 -2.90
C LEU A 68 11.60 8.94 -2.98
N LEU A 69 11.51 8.00 -3.93
CA LEU A 69 12.55 7.01 -4.17
C LEU A 69 13.86 7.70 -4.59
N ASN A 70 13.79 8.64 -5.53
CA ASN A 70 14.95 9.42 -5.97
C ASN A 70 15.55 10.22 -4.81
N MET A 71 14.72 10.90 -4.00
CA MET A 71 15.18 11.64 -2.83
C MET A 71 15.86 10.73 -1.80
N TYR A 72 15.33 9.54 -1.58
CA TYR A 72 15.88 8.55 -0.64
C TYR A 72 17.30 8.10 -1.03
N PHE A 73 17.56 7.94 -2.34
CA PHE A 73 18.88 7.51 -2.86
C PHE A 73 19.86 8.63 -3.16
N ARG A 74 19.42 9.87 -3.07
CA ARG A 74 20.21 11.00 -3.52
C ARG A 74 21.56 11.06 -2.83
N LYS A 75 22.61 11.18 -3.64
CA LYS A 75 23.96 11.57 -3.20
C LYS A 75 24.09 13.10 -3.26
N ASN A 76 24.87 13.69 -2.37
CA ASN A 76 25.00 15.16 -2.19
C ASN A 76 25.78 15.88 -3.31
N GLU A 77 25.75 15.39 -4.54
CA GLU A 77 26.57 15.91 -5.65
C GLU A 77 25.86 16.93 -6.56
N SER A 78 24.56 17.20 -6.30
CA SER A 78 23.77 18.11 -7.14
C SER A 78 23.95 19.57 -6.73
N SER A 79 23.88 20.48 -7.70
CA SER A 79 23.90 21.93 -7.46
C SER A 79 22.72 22.38 -6.57
N VAL A 80 22.86 23.53 -5.92
CA VAL A 80 21.78 24.10 -5.08
C VAL A 80 20.53 24.35 -5.95
N PHE A 81 20.72 24.84 -7.17
CA PHE A 81 19.63 25.12 -8.10
C PHE A 81 18.85 23.86 -8.47
N GLU A 82 19.55 22.77 -8.87
CA GLU A 82 18.90 21.48 -9.18
C GLU A 82 18.14 20.92 -7.97
N ASN A 83 18.71 21.11 -6.78
CA ASN A 83 18.05 20.70 -5.54
C ASN A 83 16.76 21.46 -5.29
N CYS A 84 16.79 22.78 -5.41
CA CYS A 84 15.61 23.62 -5.23
C CYS A 84 14.55 23.33 -6.31
N LEU A 85 14.95 23.18 -7.57
CA LEU A 85 14.01 22.85 -8.65
C LEU A 85 13.34 21.50 -8.45
N ALA A 86 14.10 20.47 -8.05
CA ALA A 86 13.56 19.15 -7.77
C ALA A 86 12.57 19.16 -6.58
N LEU A 87 12.92 19.84 -5.48
CA LEU A 87 12.05 20.00 -4.34
C LEU A 87 10.79 20.81 -4.68
N PHE A 88 10.92 21.85 -5.48
CA PHE A 88 9.80 22.68 -5.93
C PHE A 88 8.81 21.85 -6.78
N THR A 89 9.31 21.16 -7.81
CA THR A 89 8.49 20.31 -8.68
C THR A 89 7.81 19.19 -7.88
N PHE A 90 8.55 18.56 -6.96
CA PHE A 90 8.01 17.58 -6.03
C PHE A 90 6.88 18.16 -5.18
N SER A 91 7.11 19.33 -4.57
CA SER A 91 6.15 19.97 -3.66
C SER A 91 4.85 20.34 -4.37
N ILE A 92 4.94 20.89 -5.59
CA ILE A 92 3.74 21.17 -6.40
C ILE A 92 3.00 19.87 -6.72
N SER A 93 3.72 18.81 -7.12
CA SER A 93 3.10 17.51 -7.43
C SER A 93 2.42 16.92 -6.21
N LEU A 94 3.02 17.03 -5.03
CA LEU A 94 2.44 16.57 -3.77
C LEU A 94 1.19 17.37 -3.40
N GLY A 95 1.26 18.70 -3.53
CA GLY A 95 0.15 19.60 -3.24
C GLY A 95 -1.06 19.36 -4.14
N PHE A 96 -0.83 18.96 -5.40
CA PHE A 96 -1.89 18.64 -6.36
C PHE A 96 -2.78 17.48 -5.90
N LEU A 97 -2.29 16.59 -5.05
CA LEU A 97 -3.10 15.49 -4.53
C LEU A 97 -4.32 15.97 -3.76
N PHE A 98 -4.22 17.09 -3.03
CA PHE A 98 -5.37 17.57 -2.24
C PHE A 98 -6.54 18.04 -3.12
N PRO A 99 -6.38 18.91 -4.13
CA PRO A 99 -7.45 19.26 -5.04
C PRO A 99 -7.96 18.09 -5.88
N SER A 100 -7.09 17.13 -6.22
CA SER A 100 -7.45 15.96 -7.01
C SER A 100 -8.22 14.93 -6.18
N ASN A 101 -7.70 14.55 -5.02
CA ASN A 101 -8.32 13.65 -4.06
C ASN A 101 -7.78 13.94 -2.66
N SER A 102 -8.52 14.67 -1.87
CA SER A 102 -8.07 15.17 -0.55
C SER A 102 -7.60 14.07 0.42
N TRP A 103 -8.09 12.85 0.25
CA TRP A 103 -7.71 11.67 1.05
C TRP A 103 -6.26 11.22 0.80
N ASP A 104 -5.70 11.53 -0.36
CA ASP A 104 -4.35 11.10 -0.74
C ASP A 104 -3.28 11.96 -0.06
N PHE A 105 -3.53 13.26 0.05
CA PHE A 105 -2.52 14.21 0.54
C PHE A 105 -1.96 13.82 1.93
N PRO A 106 -2.77 13.52 2.97
CA PRO A 106 -2.25 13.12 4.28
C PRO A 106 -1.34 11.89 4.23
N VAL A 107 -1.68 10.90 3.42
CA VAL A 107 -0.90 9.66 3.26
C VAL A 107 0.46 9.95 2.64
N TYR A 108 0.48 10.66 1.52
CA TYR A 108 1.72 10.94 0.81
C TYR A 108 2.58 12.02 1.49
N PHE A 109 1.96 12.97 2.19
CA PHE A 109 2.68 13.93 3.02
C PHE A 109 3.36 13.24 4.22
N SER A 110 2.66 12.33 4.91
CA SER A 110 3.24 11.53 5.98
C SER A 110 4.39 10.64 5.49
N LEU A 111 4.22 9.99 4.34
CA LEU A 111 5.28 9.20 3.72
C LEU A 111 6.49 10.08 3.33
N THR A 112 6.24 11.29 2.83
CA THR A 112 7.28 12.29 2.54
C THR A 112 8.07 12.63 3.79
N PHE A 113 7.37 12.93 4.89
CA PHE A 113 8.02 13.22 6.16
C PHE A 113 8.96 12.08 6.61
N LEU A 114 8.49 10.82 6.51
CA LEU A 114 9.29 9.65 6.88
C LEU A 114 10.51 9.46 5.97
N VAL A 115 10.37 9.68 4.67
CA VAL A 115 11.49 9.58 3.71
C VAL A 115 12.51 10.66 3.94
N VAL A 116 12.09 11.92 4.11
CA VAL A 116 12.97 13.06 4.39
C VAL A 116 13.68 12.84 5.74
N PHE A 117 12.95 12.39 6.75
CA PHE A 117 13.53 12.04 8.05
C PHE A 117 14.61 10.95 7.91
N ALA A 118 14.32 9.85 7.23
CA ALA A 118 15.28 8.77 7.00
C ALA A 118 16.51 9.24 6.22
N PHE A 119 16.32 10.09 5.20
CA PHE A 119 17.42 10.68 4.44
C PHE A 119 18.36 11.48 5.34
N TYR A 120 17.84 12.34 6.20
CA TYR A 120 18.66 13.17 7.10
C TYR A 120 19.24 12.35 8.26
N CYS A 121 18.53 11.34 8.78
CA CYS A 121 19.10 10.41 9.76
C CYS A 121 20.29 9.65 9.17
N GLY A 122 20.21 9.16 7.93
CA GLY A 122 21.33 8.54 7.24
C GLY A 122 22.54 9.48 7.12
N ASN A 123 22.31 10.74 6.73
CA ASN A 123 23.36 11.75 6.68
C ASN A 123 23.97 12.06 8.05
N TYR A 124 23.16 12.12 9.11
CA TYR A 124 23.65 12.31 10.47
C TYR A 124 24.57 11.18 10.95
N ILE A 125 24.24 9.94 10.63
CA ILE A 125 25.05 8.78 10.98
C ILE A 125 26.48 8.92 10.41
N HIS A 126 26.63 9.48 9.22
CA HIS A 126 27.93 9.69 8.57
C HIS A 126 28.65 10.96 9.04
N ASN A 127 27.93 12.09 9.19
CA ASN A 127 28.53 13.41 9.41
C ASN A 127 28.55 13.87 10.86
N ARG A 128 27.77 13.24 11.75
CA ARG A 128 27.68 13.52 13.20
C ARG A 128 27.33 14.98 13.56
N ASN A 129 26.84 15.79 12.62
CA ASN A 129 26.42 17.16 12.85
C ASN A 129 24.91 17.21 13.10
N LEU A 130 24.50 17.15 14.36
CA LEU A 130 23.09 17.12 14.76
C LEU A 130 22.37 18.43 14.40
N PHE A 131 22.93 19.57 14.78
CA PHE A 131 22.32 20.89 14.54
C PHE A 131 22.12 21.17 13.04
N GLY A 132 23.17 20.96 12.23
CA GLY A 132 23.07 21.12 10.79
C GLY A 132 22.11 20.15 10.13
N THR A 133 21.97 18.95 10.67
CA THR A 133 21.02 17.94 10.18
C THR A 133 19.58 18.35 10.49
N ILE A 134 19.29 18.76 11.72
CA ILE A 134 17.95 19.24 12.13
C ILE A 134 17.56 20.48 11.31
N ALA A 135 18.45 21.45 11.15
CA ALA A 135 18.18 22.65 10.37
C ALA A 135 17.83 22.33 8.92
N LYS A 136 18.62 21.45 8.26
CA LYS A 136 18.35 21.03 6.88
C LYS A 136 17.05 20.23 6.76
N PHE A 137 16.77 19.34 7.69
CA PHE A 137 15.51 18.61 7.74
C PHE A 137 14.32 19.57 7.85
N SER A 138 14.35 20.47 8.84
CA SER A 138 13.29 21.44 9.08
C SER A 138 13.07 22.36 7.87
N ASN A 139 14.15 22.88 7.29
CA ASN A 139 14.06 23.70 6.09
C ASN A 139 13.44 22.96 4.91
N SER A 140 13.79 21.68 4.73
CA SER A 140 13.19 20.87 3.66
C SER A 140 11.70 20.65 3.88
N ILE A 141 11.27 20.31 5.09
CA ILE A 141 9.85 20.12 5.42
C ILE A 141 9.07 21.44 5.30
N ILE A 142 9.62 22.56 5.78
CA ILE A 142 8.99 23.89 5.64
C ILE A 142 8.84 24.24 4.14
N PHE A 143 9.89 24.07 3.35
CA PHE A 143 9.85 24.31 1.91
C PHE A 143 8.78 23.47 1.24
N ILE A 144 8.78 22.15 1.48
CA ILE A 144 7.79 21.22 0.91
C ILE A 144 6.38 21.65 1.34
N SER A 145 6.15 21.97 2.61
CA SER A 145 4.85 22.41 3.10
C SER A 145 4.37 23.67 2.40
N ILE A 146 5.21 24.71 2.34
CA ILE A 146 4.84 25.99 1.71
C ILE A 146 4.47 25.77 0.24
N PHE A 147 5.32 25.09 -0.53
CA PHE A 147 5.10 24.90 -1.97
C PHE A 147 4.09 23.80 -2.31
N SER A 148 3.66 22.99 -1.34
CA SER A 148 2.50 22.11 -1.49
C SER A 148 1.17 22.84 -1.30
N PHE A 149 1.14 23.95 -0.55
CA PHE A 149 -0.10 24.70 -0.28
C PHE A 149 -0.23 25.97 -1.11
N LEU A 150 0.84 26.77 -1.21
CA LEU A 150 0.79 28.11 -1.80
C LEU A 150 0.27 28.14 -3.23
N PRO A 151 0.68 27.25 -4.16
CA PRO A 151 0.19 27.25 -5.56
C PRO A 151 -1.32 26.92 -5.65
N TYR A 152 -1.86 26.23 -4.66
CA TYR A 152 -3.27 25.81 -4.60
C TYR A 152 -4.12 26.69 -3.68
N LEU A 153 -3.59 27.83 -3.22
CA LEU A 153 -4.31 28.76 -2.34
C LEU A 153 -5.67 29.21 -2.91
N PRO A 154 -5.81 29.53 -4.22
CA PRO A 154 -7.12 29.87 -4.80
C PRO A 154 -8.16 28.76 -4.63
N PHE A 155 -7.74 27.48 -4.73
CA PHE A 155 -8.62 26.35 -4.47
C PHE A 155 -9.04 26.33 -3.00
N TYR A 156 -8.11 26.44 -2.05
CA TYR A 156 -8.45 26.38 -0.62
C TYR A 156 -9.36 27.53 -0.16
N LEU A 157 -9.23 28.72 -0.75
CA LEU A 157 -10.07 29.87 -0.43
C LEU A 157 -11.53 29.69 -0.91
N SER A 158 -11.77 28.86 -1.93
CA SER A 158 -13.10 28.58 -2.47
C SER A 158 -13.66 27.22 -2.09
N PHE A 159 -12.82 26.34 -1.53
CA PHE A 159 -13.20 24.97 -1.20
C PHE A 159 -14.06 24.92 0.06
N ASN A 160 -15.29 24.44 -0.09
CA ASN A 160 -16.17 24.18 1.04
C ASN A 160 -16.28 22.66 1.23
N PRO A 161 -15.52 22.05 2.19
CA PRO A 161 -15.58 20.63 2.41
C PRO A 161 -16.99 20.24 2.89
N GLN A 162 -17.55 19.18 2.33
CA GLN A 162 -18.71 18.56 2.94
C GLN A 162 -18.28 18.13 4.34
N ALA A 163 -18.97 18.63 5.37
CA ALA A 163 -18.57 18.46 6.76
C ALA A 163 -18.41 16.98 7.09
N ALA A 164 -17.16 16.56 7.33
CA ALA A 164 -16.91 15.32 8.02
C ALA A 164 -17.14 15.57 9.50
N GLY A 165 -17.92 14.72 10.18
CA GLY A 165 -18.20 14.81 11.63
C GLY A 165 -16.98 14.57 12.52
N GLY A 166 -15.79 14.37 11.92
CA GLY A 166 -14.54 14.03 12.62
C GLY A 166 -14.15 12.57 12.46
N PHE A 167 -13.57 11.99 13.51
CA PHE A 167 -13.22 10.56 13.56
C PHE A 167 -14.13 9.83 14.55
N ASP A 168 -14.52 8.62 14.20
CA ASP A 168 -15.23 7.71 15.09
C ASP A 168 -14.55 6.35 15.16
N PHE A 169 -14.89 5.54 16.16
CA PHE A 169 -14.26 4.25 16.41
C PHE A 169 -15.01 3.11 15.73
N VAL A 170 -14.25 2.19 15.13
CA VAL A 170 -14.79 1.00 14.48
C VAL A 170 -15.29 0.02 15.54
N VAL A 171 -16.59 -0.24 15.55
CA VAL A 171 -17.17 -1.27 16.43
C VAL A 171 -16.76 -2.67 15.98
N PRO A 172 -16.65 -3.65 16.92
CA PRO A 172 -16.16 -5.00 16.61
C PRO A 172 -16.89 -5.71 15.46
N ALA A 173 -18.19 -5.48 15.31
CA ALA A 173 -19.02 -6.10 14.25
C ALA A 173 -18.61 -5.69 12.82
N PHE A 174 -18.00 -4.53 12.65
CA PHE A 174 -17.57 -4.00 11.33
C PHE A 174 -16.08 -4.20 11.04
N ARG A 175 -15.33 -4.84 11.95
CA ARG A 175 -13.91 -5.12 11.74
C ARG A 175 -13.69 -6.15 10.66
N THR A 176 -12.62 -5.95 9.88
CA THR A 176 -12.30 -6.80 8.75
C THR A 176 -11.85 -8.19 9.19
N GLN A 177 -12.45 -9.23 8.63
CA GLN A 177 -12.05 -10.61 8.86
C GLN A 177 -10.76 -10.94 8.07
N ILE A 178 -9.98 -11.89 8.60
CA ILE A 178 -8.67 -12.28 8.03
C ILE A 178 -8.82 -12.81 6.60
N ASP A 179 -9.83 -13.66 6.37
CA ASP A 179 -10.11 -14.24 5.06
C ASP A 179 -10.39 -13.16 4.00
N LYS A 180 -11.18 -12.15 4.35
CA LYS A 180 -11.49 -11.03 3.46
C LYS A 180 -10.25 -10.21 3.10
N PHE A 181 -9.39 -9.95 4.09
CA PHE A 181 -8.14 -9.26 3.86
C PHE A 181 -7.17 -10.07 3.00
N LEU A 182 -7.08 -11.40 3.22
CA LEU A 182 -6.27 -12.29 2.40
C LEU A 182 -6.80 -12.45 0.98
N ILE A 183 -8.12 -12.43 0.77
CA ILE A 183 -8.73 -12.40 -0.57
C ILE A 183 -8.27 -11.15 -1.33
N LEU A 184 -8.23 -9.99 -0.68
CA LEU A 184 -7.79 -8.74 -1.31
C LEU A 184 -6.29 -8.71 -1.57
N PHE A 185 -5.46 -9.04 -0.58
CA PHE A 185 -4.03 -8.74 -0.58
C PHE A 185 -3.13 -9.99 -0.51
N GLY A 186 -3.69 -11.20 -0.54
CA GLY A 186 -2.96 -12.46 -0.28
C GLY A 186 -1.75 -12.67 -1.18
N LEU A 187 -1.84 -12.37 -2.47
CA LEU A 187 -0.70 -12.44 -3.39
C LEU A 187 0.45 -11.51 -2.96
N PHE A 188 0.12 -10.28 -2.63
CA PHE A 188 1.14 -9.29 -2.22
C PHE A 188 1.76 -9.67 -0.88
N LEU A 189 0.95 -10.09 0.08
CA LEU A 189 1.41 -10.52 1.39
C LEU A 189 2.30 -11.75 1.30
N PHE A 190 1.96 -12.73 0.46
CA PHE A 190 2.80 -13.91 0.24
C PHE A 190 4.21 -13.54 -0.22
N LEU A 191 4.32 -12.64 -1.20
CA LEU A 191 5.60 -12.19 -1.73
C LEU A 191 6.37 -11.35 -0.71
N VAL A 192 5.71 -10.37 -0.10
CA VAL A 192 6.34 -9.45 0.85
C VAL A 192 6.80 -10.18 2.11
N PHE A 193 5.97 -11.03 2.73
CA PHE A 193 6.39 -11.83 3.89
C PHE A 193 7.54 -12.76 3.55
N SER A 194 7.49 -13.46 2.40
CA SER A 194 8.59 -14.30 1.94
C SER A 194 9.91 -13.51 1.88
N PHE A 195 9.87 -12.31 1.31
CA PHE A 195 11.04 -11.44 1.20
C PHE A 195 11.54 -10.96 2.56
N LEU A 196 10.66 -10.41 3.41
CA LEU A 196 11.04 -9.85 4.69
C LEU A 196 11.66 -10.92 5.62
N VAL A 197 11.07 -12.13 5.66
CA VAL A 197 11.61 -13.24 6.45
C VAL A 197 13.01 -13.65 5.99
N THR A 198 13.27 -13.67 4.68
CA THR A 198 14.62 -13.98 4.19
C THR A 198 15.69 -12.97 4.62
N ARG A 199 15.29 -11.74 4.98
CA ARG A 199 16.18 -10.69 5.44
C ARG A 199 16.51 -10.74 6.93
N LEU A 200 15.79 -11.54 7.72
CA LEU A 200 16.06 -11.68 9.17
C LEU A 200 17.42 -12.34 9.45
N GLY A 201 17.81 -13.31 8.67
CA GLY A 201 19.15 -13.91 8.60
C GLY A 201 19.57 -14.79 9.77
N SER A 202 19.10 -14.61 11.01
CA SER A 202 19.50 -15.40 12.17
C SER A 202 18.32 -16.07 12.89
N GLY A 203 18.54 -17.27 13.44
CA GLY A 203 17.53 -18.03 14.18
C GLY A 203 16.95 -17.27 15.38
N ARG A 204 17.76 -16.49 16.11
CA ARG A 204 17.26 -15.66 17.23
C ARG A 204 16.25 -14.61 16.79
N LYS A 205 16.49 -13.97 15.64
CA LYS A 205 15.55 -12.97 15.10
C LYS A 205 14.25 -13.62 14.64
N ILE A 206 14.33 -14.81 14.04
CA ILE A 206 13.16 -15.61 13.68
C ILE A 206 12.38 -15.98 14.94
N GLY A 207 13.04 -16.45 16.00
CA GLY A 207 12.40 -16.75 17.29
C GLY A 207 11.69 -15.56 17.92
N PHE A 208 12.32 -14.37 17.93
CA PHE A 208 11.67 -13.13 18.37
C PHE A 208 10.44 -12.79 17.53
N PHE A 209 10.51 -13.02 16.24
CA PHE A 209 9.42 -12.75 15.32
C PHE A 209 8.23 -13.70 15.52
N LEU A 210 8.51 -14.98 15.78
CA LEU A 210 7.47 -15.97 16.14
C LEU A 210 6.80 -15.64 17.48
N LEU A 211 7.57 -15.16 18.45
CA LEU A 211 7.03 -14.68 19.73
C LEU A 211 6.09 -13.48 19.49
N LEU A 212 6.53 -12.51 18.68
CA LEU A 212 5.69 -11.36 18.33
C LEU A 212 4.40 -11.79 17.60
N ALA A 213 4.48 -12.76 16.70
CA ALA A 213 3.30 -13.33 16.05
C ALA A 213 2.34 -13.97 17.07
N GLY A 214 2.86 -14.71 18.04
CA GLY A 214 2.07 -15.27 19.14
C GLY A 214 1.38 -14.19 19.99
N ILE A 215 2.12 -13.12 20.35
CA ILE A 215 1.56 -11.96 21.06
C ILE A 215 0.45 -11.31 20.22
N SER A 216 0.66 -11.18 18.93
CA SER A 216 -0.33 -10.58 18.01
C SER A 216 -1.63 -11.38 17.95
N VAL A 217 -1.56 -12.71 18.00
CA VAL A 217 -2.74 -13.58 18.11
C VAL A 217 -3.48 -13.34 19.43
N MET A 218 -2.76 -13.21 20.53
CA MET A 218 -3.38 -12.89 21.84
C MET A 218 -4.06 -11.52 21.82
N LEU A 219 -3.35 -10.49 21.34
CA LEU A 219 -3.87 -9.13 21.24
C LEU A 219 -5.10 -9.07 20.31
N SER A 220 -5.09 -9.82 19.20
CA SER A 220 -6.24 -9.85 18.29
C SER A 220 -7.51 -10.35 18.94
N LYS A 221 -7.39 -11.29 19.87
CA LYS A 221 -8.54 -11.82 20.65
C LYS A 221 -8.99 -10.82 21.72
N VAL A 222 -8.04 -10.20 22.45
CA VAL A 222 -8.35 -9.24 23.52
C VAL A 222 -9.04 -8.00 22.96
N TRP A 223 -8.52 -7.44 21.87
CA TRP A 223 -9.08 -6.23 21.24
C TRP A 223 -10.17 -6.52 20.22
N VAL A 224 -10.44 -7.80 19.94
CA VAL A 224 -11.40 -8.25 18.91
C VAL A 224 -11.07 -7.64 17.54
N ILE A 225 -9.78 -7.51 17.21
CA ILE A 225 -9.27 -7.02 15.91
C ILE A 225 -8.54 -8.16 15.20
N PRO A 226 -9.23 -8.93 14.32
CA PRO A 226 -8.63 -10.10 13.69
C PRO A 226 -7.34 -9.80 12.92
N LEU A 227 -7.28 -8.65 12.24
CA LEU A 227 -6.14 -8.25 11.42
C LEU A 227 -4.86 -7.97 12.21
N LEU A 228 -4.91 -7.74 13.53
CA LEU A 228 -3.70 -7.64 14.36
C LEU A 228 -2.79 -8.86 14.20
N THR A 229 -3.37 -10.04 14.00
CA THR A 229 -2.62 -11.29 13.78
C THR A 229 -1.62 -11.20 12.62
N ILE A 230 -1.96 -10.50 11.56
CA ILE A 230 -1.14 -10.38 10.34
C ILE A 230 -0.41 -9.03 10.31
N LEU A 231 -1.13 -7.95 10.61
CA LEU A 231 -0.63 -6.59 10.37
C LEU A 231 0.39 -6.16 11.42
N LEU A 232 0.26 -6.56 12.68
CA LEU A 232 1.22 -6.19 13.71
C LEU A 232 2.61 -6.82 13.49
N PRO A 233 2.73 -8.13 13.18
CA PRO A 233 4.01 -8.71 12.78
C PRO A 233 4.56 -8.11 11.49
N LEU A 234 3.71 -7.82 10.50
CA LEU A 234 4.11 -7.19 9.24
C LEU A 234 4.68 -5.79 9.49
N LEU A 235 3.98 -4.97 10.27
CA LEU A 235 4.41 -3.62 10.64
C LEU A 235 5.75 -3.65 11.38
N ALA A 236 5.84 -4.47 12.42
CA ALA A 236 7.05 -4.54 13.26
C ALA A 236 8.27 -5.04 12.46
N LEU A 237 8.09 -6.06 11.61
CA LEU A 237 9.18 -6.59 10.79
C LEU A 237 9.63 -5.58 9.73
N SER A 238 8.69 -5.01 9.01
CA SER A 238 9.01 -4.05 7.96
C SER A 238 9.64 -2.78 8.53
N LEU A 239 9.14 -2.28 9.68
CA LEU A 239 9.73 -1.13 10.37
C LEU A 239 11.15 -1.44 10.88
N PHE A 240 11.35 -2.61 11.51
CA PHE A 240 12.69 -3.05 11.94
C PHE A 240 13.69 -3.09 10.77
N LEU A 241 13.29 -3.66 9.63
CA LEU A 241 14.16 -3.76 8.46
C LEU A 241 14.40 -2.39 7.81
N PHE A 242 13.38 -1.53 7.77
CA PHE A 242 13.53 -0.15 7.32
C PHE A 242 14.56 0.61 8.16
N LEU A 243 14.41 0.61 9.49
CA LEU A 243 15.31 1.30 10.41
C LEU A 243 16.76 0.78 10.30
N LYS A 244 16.92 -0.53 10.11
CA LYS A 244 18.24 -1.13 9.87
C LYS A 244 18.90 -0.63 8.58
N ASP A 245 18.10 -0.32 7.56
CA ASP A 245 18.58 0.09 6.24
C ASP A 245 18.76 1.61 6.07
N ILE A 246 18.39 2.41 7.07
CA ILE A 246 18.54 3.88 7.01
C ILE A 246 20.00 4.30 6.67
N PRO A 247 21.07 3.69 7.24
CA PRO A 247 22.45 4.12 6.92
C PRO A 247 22.81 3.87 5.45
N GLU A 248 22.36 2.77 4.89
CA GLU A 248 22.70 2.34 3.52
C GLU A 248 21.73 2.89 2.47
N ARG A 249 20.54 3.33 2.89
CA ARG A 249 19.46 3.81 2.01
C ARG A 249 19.20 2.85 0.85
N SER A 250 19.00 1.57 1.16
CA SER A 250 18.79 0.52 0.18
C SER A 250 17.37 0.53 -0.41
N VAL A 251 17.19 0.01 -1.64
CA VAL A 251 15.86 -0.20 -2.25
C VAL A 251 15.00 -1.07 -1.32
N ALA A 252 15.60 -2.09 -0.72
CA ALA A 252 14.94 -2.96 0.24
C ALA A 252 14.43 -2.21 1.49
N GLY A 253 15.15 -1.17 1.93
CA GLY A 253 14.71 -0.27 3.01
C GLY A 253 13.49 0.53 2.60
N PHE A 254 13.49 1.15 1.41
CA PHE A 254 12.33 1.88 0.89
C PHE A 254 11.10 0.99 0.74
N VAL A 255 11.26 -0.21 0.20
CA VAL A 255 10.18 -1.21 0.08
C VAL A 255 9.66 -1.64 1.46
N SER A 256 10.55 -1.78 2.45
CA SER A 256 10.15 -2.05 3.84
C SER A 256 9.35 -0.88 4.43
N LEU A 257 9.68 0.37 4.11
CA LEU A 257 8.91 1.55 4.51
C LEU A 257 7.51 1.54 3.88
N LEU A 258 7.39 1.28 2.57
CA LEU A 258 6.07 1.16 1.91
C LEU A 258 5.21 0.07 2.55
N THR A 259 5.82 -1.07 2.89
CA THR A 259 5.13 -2.18 3.57
C THR A 259 4.68 -1.77 4.98
N ALA A 260 5.55 -1.10 5.75
CA ALA A 260 5.21 -0.61 7.09
C ALA A 260 4.05 0.41 7.03
N THR A 261 4.11 1.34 6.08
CA THR A 261 3.05 2.33 5.85
C THR A 261 1.73 1.64 5.49
N SER A 262 1.75 0.62 4.62
CA SER A 262 0.55 -0.16 4.28
C SER A 262 -0.04 -0.86 5.50
N ALA A 263 0.80 -1.55 6.29
CA ALA A 263 0.35 -2.23 7.50
C ALA A 263 -0.22 -1.26 8.54
N PHE A 264 0.41 -0.09 8.70
CA PHE A 264 -0.06 0.97 9.60
C PHE A 264 -1.43 1.52 9.17
N ILE A 265 -1.58 1.86 7.88
CA ILE A 265 -2.86 2.39 7.35
C ILE A 265 -3.97 1.34 7.48
N ALA A 266 -3.69 0.06 7.17
CA ALA A 266 -4.66 -1.00 7.33
C ALA A 266 -5.10 -1.16 8.79
N LEU A 267 -4.16 -1.11 9.75
CA LEU A 267 -4.47 -1.12 11.18
C LEU A 267 -5.30 0.10 11.58
N LEU A 268 -4.93 1.29 11.10
CA LEU A 268 -5.66 2.52 11.41
C LEU A 268 -7.14 2.38 11.02
N CYS A 269 -7.44 1.82 9.84
CA CYS A 269 -8.80 1.55 9.38
C CYS A 269 -9.58 0.52 10.23
N GLU A 270 -8.90 -0.26 11.09
CA GLU A 270 -9.55 -1.18 12.03
C GLU A 270 -9.87 -0.52 13.38
N PHE A 271 -9.27 0.63 13.67
CA PHE A 271 -9.51 1.39 14.90
C PHE A 271 -10.46 2.55 14.69
N ILE A 272 -10.25 3.33 13.63
CA ILE A 272 -10.97 4.58 13.37
C ILE A 272 -11.44 4.67 11.92
N PHE A 273 -12.49 5.43 11.72
CA PHE A 273 -12.95 5.87 10.39
C PHE A 273 -13.31 7.37 10.44
N LEU A 274 -13.34 8.00 9.26
CA LEU A 274 -13.85 9.37 9.11
C LEU A 274 -15.37 9.30 9.07
N ASP A 275 -16.01 10.02 9.98
CA ASP A 275 -17.44 10.18 10.02
C ASP A 275 -17.86 11.14 8.89
N ASP A 276 -18.41 10.58 7.85
CA ASP A 276 -18.94 11.30 6.69
C ASP A 276 -20.48 11.19 6.67
N PRO A 277 -21.17 11.85 5.72
CA PRO A 277 -22.62 11.77 5.63
C PRO A 277 -23.21 10.36 5.45
N ILE A 278 -22.37 9.36 5.19
CA ILE A 278 -22.80 7.96 5.06
C ILE A 278 -22.84 7.32 6.45
N SER A 279 -24.02 6.94 6.89
CA SER A 279 -24.26 6.44 8.24
C SER A 279 -24.62 4.95 8.30
N GLY A 280 -24.77 4.41 9.51
CA GLY A 280 -25.17 3.02 9.76
C GLY A 280 -24.10 2.02 9.36
N ASN A 281 -24.52 0.92 8.75
CA ASN A 281 -23.60 -0.16 8.37
C ASN A 281 -22.50 0.28 7.36
N PHE A 282 -22.71 1.34 6.62
CA PHE A 282 -21.80 1.84 5.61
C PHE A 282 -20.88 2.96 6.11
N ALA A 283 -20.93 3.34 7.39
CA ALA A 283 -20.20 4.47 7.94
C ALA A 283 -18.68 4.45 7.65
N ARG A 284 -18.04 3.25 7.67
CA ARG A 284 -16.61 3.12 7.33
C ARG A 284 -16.30 2.91 5.85
N MET A 285 -17.32 2.93 4.97
CA MET A 285 -17.19 2.55 3.56
C MET A 285 -16.13 3.38 2.85
N ASN A 286 -16.23 4.70 2.92
CA ASN A 286 -15.31 5.62 2.27
C ASN A 286 -13.90 5.56 2.85
N THR A 287 -13.74 5.38 4.16
CA THR A 287 -12.44 5.24 4.80
C THR A 287 -11.70 4.01 4.25
N VAL A 288 -12.35 2.85 4.25
CA VAL A 288 -11.74 1.64 3.68
C VAL A 288 -11.47 1.82 2.19
N PHE A 289 -12.42 2.34 1.42
CA PHE A 289 -12.27 2.56 -0.01
C PHE A 289 -11.04 3.40 -0.36
N LYS A 290 -10.93 4.57 0.25
CA LYS A 290 -9.87 5.52 -0.08
C LYS A 290 -8.50 5.02 0.39
N PHE A 291 -8.41 4.53 1.62
CA PHE A 291 -7.13 4.09 2.18
C PHE A 291 -6.65 2.76 1.61
N TYR A 292 -7.52 1.80 1.27
CA TYR A 292 -7.11 0.51 0.70
C TYR A 292 -6.58 0.63 -0.73
N MET A 293 -6.92 1.69 -1.47
CA MET A 293 -6.28 2.00 -2.74
C MET A 293 -4.77 2.26 -2.57
N HIS A 294 -4.37 2.99 -1.52
CA HIS A 294 -2.95 3.20 -1.20
C HIS A 294 -2.25 1.90 -0.82
N LEU A 295 -2.93 1.04 -0.01
CA LEU A 295 -2.40 -0.28 0.32
C LEU A 295 -2.10 -1.08 -0.95
N TRP A 296 -3.03 -1.06 -1.90
CA TRP A 296 -2.85 -1.78 -3.17
C TRP A 296 -1.62 -1.29 -3.92
N ILE A 297 -1.46 0.01 -4.07
CA ILE A 297 -0.34 0.62 -4.79
C ILE A 297 0.99 0.27 -4.10
N PHE A 298 1.08 0.50 -2.80
CA PHE A 298 2.31 0.29 -2.04
C PHE A 298 2.70 -1.19 -1.98
N LEU A 299 1.74 -2.07 -1.71
CA LEU A 299 1.97 -3.51 -1.65
C LEU A 299 2.26 -4.10 -3.03
N ALA A 300 1.68 -3.59 -4.12
CA ALA A 300 1.99 -4.03 -5.47
C ALA A 300 3.45 -3.72 -5.85
N ILE A 301 3.95 -2.51 -5.50
CA ILE A 301 5.35 -2.13 -5.69
C ILE A 301 6.25 -3.00 -4.82
N ALA A 302 5.91 -3.15 -3.54
CA ALA A 302 6.67 -3.95 -2.60
C ALA A 302 6.74 -5.42 -3.03
N ALA A 303 5.63 -6.00 -3.47
CA ALA A 303 5.55 -7.38 -3.95
C ALA A 303 6.37 -7.60 -5.23
N SER A 304 6.34 -6.65 -6.16
CA SER A 304 7.11 -6.72 -7.41
C SER A 304 8.62 -6.74 -7.12
N TYR A 305 9.09 -5.85 -6.26
CA TYR A 305 10.48 -5.85 -5.81
C TYR A 305 10.84 -7.11 -5.03
N SER A 306 9.96 -7.56 -4.14
CA SER A 306 10.15 -8.78 -3.36
C SER A 306 10.33 -10.00 -4.25
N TYR A 307 9.52 -10.14 -5.29
CA TYR A 307 9.66 -11.20 -6.29
C TYR A 307 11.00 -11.14 -7.01
N TYR A 308 11.41 -9.95 -7.48
CA TYR A 308 12.69 -9.75 -8.15
C TYR A 308 13.87 -10.18 -7.26
N GLU A 309 13.92 -9.70 -6.02
CA GLU A 309 14.99 -10.00 -5.08
C GLU A 309 15.02 -11.49 -4.69
N LEU A 310 13.85 -12.09 -4.43
CA LEU A 310 13.74 -13.52 -4.14
C LEU A 310 14.24 -14.38 -5.32
N ASN A 311 13.89 -13.99 -6.54
CA ASN A 311 14.33 -14.71 -7.74
C ASN A 311 15.86 -14.67 -7.90
N LEU A 312 16.49 -13.51 -7.68
CA LEU A 312 17.96 -13.39 -7.68
C LEU A 312 18.61 -14.28 -6.62
N ARG A 313 18.05 -14.32 -5.41
CA ARG A 313 18.53 -15.18 -4.31
C ARG A 313 18.38 -16.65 -4.62
N TYR A 314 17.26 -17.07 -5.22
CA TYR A 314 17.03 -18.45 -5.63
C TYR A 314 17.92 -18.90 -6.78
N GLN A 315 18.41 -17.98 -7.61
CA GLN A 315 19.42 -18.24 -8.64
C GLN A 315 20.85 -18.27 -8.09
N GLY A 316 21.06 -17.98 -6.80
CA GLY A 316 22.38 -17.90 -6.19
C GLY A 316 23.22 -16.69 -6.62
N LYS A 317 22.57 -15.68 -7.25
CA LYS A 317 23.24 -14.46 -7.73
C LYS A 317 23.50 -13.43 -6.64
N THR A 318 22.79 -13.52 -5.52
CA THR A 318 22.93 -12.66 -4.35
C THR A 318 22.96 -13.50 -3.07
N GLY A 319 24.06 -13.44 -2.31
CA GLY A 319 24.22 -14.11 -1.01
C GLY A 319 24.79 -15.54 -1.08
N ASN A 320 25.60 -15.88 -0.06
CA ASN A 320 26.40 -17.12 0.03
C ASN A 320 25.62 -18.40 0.40
N ARG A 321 24.29 -18.39 0.44
CA ARG A 321 23.50 -19.58 0.81
C ARG A 321 22.31 -19.78 -0.13
N LYS A 322 22.16 -21.00 -0.69
CA LYS A 322 20.89 -21.44 -1.29
C LYS A 322 19.81 -21.38 -0.21
N LEU A 323 18.90 -20.44 -0.34
CA LEU A 323 17.92 -20.11 0.70
C LEU A 323 16.92 -21.22 0.99
N LEU A 324 16.63 -22.07 0.00
CA LEU A 324 15.62 -23.13 0.13
C LEU A 324 16.12 -24.42 -0.52
N ASN A 325 15.80 -25.55 0.12
CA ASN A 325 15.92 -26.88 -0.49
C ASN A 325 15.06 -26.96 -1.75
N GLY A 326 15.44 -27.81 -2.70
CA GLY A 326 14.75 -27.92 -3.99
C GLY A 326 13.24 -28.15 -3.86
N VAL A 327 12.78 -28.91 -2.87
CA VAL A 327 11.35 -29.16 -2.60
C VAL A 327 10.62 -27.89 -2.15
N VAL A 328 11.18 -27.15 -1.18
CA VAL A 328 10.58 -25.92 -0.65
C VAL A 328 10.49 -24.85 -1.74
N LYS A 329 11.53 -24.74 -2.60
CA LYS A 329 11.49 -23.85 -3.76
C LYS A 329 10.38 -24.20 -4.73
N LYS A 330 10.22 -25.50 -5.05
CA LYS A 330 9.12 -25.97 -5.95
C LYS A 330 7.75 -25.67 -5.34
N ALA A 331 7.55 -25.95 -4.05
CA ALA A 331 6.30 -25.66 -3.36
C ALA A 331 5.98 -24.16 -3.36
N TRP A 332 6.97 -23.30 -3.01
CA TRP A 332 6.83 -21.84 -3.06
C TRP A 332 6.46 -21.34 -4.46
N THR A 333 7.13 -21.86 -5.50
CA THR A 333 6.85 -21.49 -6.88
C THR A 333 5.44 -21.93 -7.30
N ALA A 334 5.00 -23.14 -6.91
CA ALA A 334 3.65 -23.63 -7.20
C ALA A 334 2.57 -22.75 -6.57
N VAL A 335 2.75 -22.35 -5.29
CA VAL A 335 1.84 -21.42 -4.61
C VAL A 335 1.83 -20.06 -5.31
N LEU A 336 2.99 -19.53 -5.68
CA LEU A 336 3.06 -18.24 -6.39
C LEU A 336 2.33 -18.29 -7.74
N VAL A 337 2.58 -19.33 -8.54
CA VAL A 337 1.92 -19.51 -9.85
C VAL A 337 0.41 -19.62 -9.66
N PHE A 338 -0.04 -20.41 -8.68
CA PHE A 338 -1.46 -20.51 -8.34
C PHE A 338 -2.06 -19.14 -7.99
N LEU A 339 -1.42 -18.36 -7.13
CA LEU A 339 -1.90 -17.03 -6.73
C LEU A 339 -1.94 -16.05 -7.91
N ILE A 340 -0.91 -16.06 -8.78
CA ILE A 340 -0.89 -15.19 -9.97
C ILE A 340 -2.03 -15.57 -10.94
N ILE A 341 -2.20 -16.85 -11.24
CA ILE A 341 -3.28 -17.31 -12.12
C ILE A 341 -4.64 -16.93 -11.53
N SER A 342 -4.84 -17.17 -10.23
CA SER A 342 -6.07 -16.83 -9.52
C SER A 342 -6.42 -15.33 -9.60
N CYS A 343 -5.41 -14.48 -9.42
CA CYS A 343 -5.58 -13.03 -9.52
C CYS A 343 -5.72 -12.53 -10.97
N ALA A 344 -5.27 -13.30 -11.97
CA ALA A 344 -5.40 -12.97 -13.39
C ALA A 344 -6.79 -13.29 -13.95
N ILE A 345 -7.59 -14.11 -13.29
CA ILE A 345 -8.94 -14.46 -13.75
C ILE A 345 -9.84 -13.21 -13.79
N PHE A 346 -9.79 -12.37 -12.75
CA PHE A 346 -10.61 -11.16 -12.70
C PHE A 346 -10.39 -10.23 -13.90
N PRO A 347 -9.16 -9.80 -14.24
CA PRO A 347 -8.93 -8.92 -15.40
C PRO A 347 -9.48 -9.51 -16.71
N VAL A 348 -9.27 -10.80 -16.93
CA VAL A 348 -9.71 -11.46 -18.17
C VAL A 348 -11.23 -11.48 -18.25
N VAL A 349 -11.88 -12.05 -17.24
CA VAL A 349 -13.35 -12.25 -17.27
C VAL A 349 -14.08 -10.91 -17.19
N SER A 350 -13.63 -9.99 -16.32
CA SER A 350 -14.27 -8.67 -16.16
C SER A 350 -14.13 -7.79 -17.40
N THR A 351 -12.98 -7.82 -18.08
CA THR A 351 -12.82 -7.08 -19.32
C THR A 351 -13.78 -7.60 -20.39
N PHE A 352 -13.86 -8.93 -20.53
CA PHE A 352 -14.77 -9.55 -21.50
C PHE A 352 -16.24 -9.18 -21.22
N THR A 353 -16.68 -9.26 -19.95
CA THR A 353 -18.05 -8.90 -19.56
C THR A 353 -18.34 -7.42 -19.78
N ARG A 354 -17.39 -6.52 -19.43
CA ARG A 354 -17.58 -5.07 -19.65
C ARG A 354 -17.67 -4.72 -21.13
N VAL A 355 -16.80 -5.27 -21.97
CA VAL A 355 -16.87 -5.04 -23.42
C VAL A 355 -18.18 -5.55 -24.00
N LYS A 356 -18.66 -6.71 -23.56
CA LYS A 356 -19.96 -7.25 -23.97
C LYS A 356 -21.12 -6.31 -23.56
N ASP A 357 -21.11 -5.82 -22.33
CA ASP A 357 -22.12 -4.89 -21.82
C ASP A 357 -22.12 -3.56 -22.57
N MET A 358 -20.95 -3.01 -22.90
CA MET A 358 -20.84 -1.75 -23.66
C MET A 358 -21.32 -1.89 -25.11
N ASN A 359 -21.17 -3.08 -25.70
CA ASN A 359 -21.64 -3.37 -27.06
C ASN A 359 -23.12 -3.79 -27.11
N ALA A 360 -23.73 -4.13 -25.98
CA ALA A 360 -25.16 -4.36 -25.90
C ALA A 360 -25.88 -3.01 -26.10
N LYS A 361 -26.71 -2.91 -27.15
CA LYS A 361 -27.52 -1.71 -27.38
C LYS A 361 -28.37 -1.42 -26.13
N PRO A 362 -28.50 -0.16 -25.69
CA PRO A 362 -29.47 0.18 -24.66
C PRO A 362 -30.86 -0.23 -25.14
N THR A 363 -31.49 -1.13 -24.40
CA THR A 363 -32.89 -1.53 -24.57
C THR A 363 -33.80 -0.44 -23.99
#